data_90c4cde7bcb9de0faa77e032cdbaf249
#
_entry.id   90c4cde7bcb9de0faa77e032cdbaf249
#
_cell.length_a   1.000
_cell.length_b   1.000
_cell.length_c   1.000
_cell.angle_alpha   90.00
_cell.angle_beta   90.00
_cell.angle_gamma   90.00
#
_symmetry.space_group_name_H-M   'P 1'
#
loop_
_entity.id
_entity.type
_entity.pdbx_description
1 polymer ?
#
loop_
_entity_poly.entity_id
_entity_poly.type
_entity_poly.pdbx_seq_one_letter_code
_entity_poly.pdbx_strand_id
1 'polypeptide(L)'
;MIIYTKTSLFKSPAKVLVNTVNTVGVMGKGIALEFKRLYPRMFHQYQHFCENGQLSIGKLWLYKSPSKWILNFPTKKNWRNKSKIEYLEVGLQKFVENYRRLGITSVSFPELGTGNGGLNWDREVRPIMEKYLSKLPIRVYIHLYNKDNQGAEYMTVKETQIWLNSQPSLLSYLEVLQELRKGLTTHPIPGVYLPSSIHEGPMTQAIHVKHNSTDYYLTRFDLDETWNSLRNSGILLPINYPGIIEKNNDYDLYNQIWMNLNFITKTTISSHGQIRDVLFLRKDRLPSTPSQTRIEQLV
;
A
#
# COMPACT_ATOMS: atom_id res chain seq x y z
N MET A 1 10.13 7.73 0.25
CA MET A 1 9.16 8.85 0.08
C MET A 1 7.96 8.61 0.98
N ILE A 2 7.56 9.61 1.78
CA ILE A 2 6.36 9.55 2.65
C ILE A 2 5.16 10.07 1.89
N ILE A 3 4.04 9.36 2.02
CA ILE A 3 2.74 9.68 1.42
C ILE A 3 1.71 9.72 2.54
N TYR A 4 1.13 10.90 2.78
CA TYR A 4 0.04 11.05 3.73
C TYR A 4 -1.30 10.77 3.06
N THR A 5 -2.14 9.99 3.71
CA THR A 5 -3.48 9.65 3.19
C THR A 5 -4.51 9.63 4.32
N LYS A 6 -5.77 9.88 3.98
CA LYS A 6 -6.91 9.79 4.92
C LYS A 6 -7.73 8.51 4.72
N THR A 7 -7.20 7.54 3.97
CA THR A 7 -7.87 6.24 3.77
C THR A 7 -7.64 5.31 4.96
N SER A 8 -8.46 4.27 5.08
CA SER A 8 -8.24 3.23 6.09
C SER A 8 -6.88 2.53 5.89
N LEU A 9 -6.15 2.27 6.98
CA LEU A 9 -4.91 1.50 6.97
C LEU A 9 -5.12 0.12 6.33
N PHE A 10 -6.25 -0.53 6.59
CA PHE A 10 -6.56 -1.86 6.05
C PHE A 10 -6.83 -1.87 4.54
N LYS A 11 -7.15 -0.72 3.95
CA LYS A 11 -7.28 -0.52 2.49
C LYS A 11 -5.98 -0.06 1.82
N SER A 12 -4.88 -0.01 2.57
CA SER A 12 -3.61 0.45 2.03
C SER A 12 -3.10 -0.45 0.89
N PRO A 13 -2.49 0.14 -0.15
CA PRO A 13 -1.80 -0.62 -1.19
C PRO A 13 -0.47 -1.23 -0.70
N ALA A 14 0.08 -0.80 0.44
CA ALA A 14 1.35 -1.30 0.92
C ALA A 14 1.31 -2.80 1.25
N LYS A 15 2.46 -3.46 1.09
CA LYS A 15 2.64 -4.87 1.44
C LYS A 15 2.55 -5.10 2.96
N VAL A 16 3.08 -4.15 3.73
CA VAL A 16 3.18 -4.25 5.19
C VAL A 16 2.27 -3.22 5.85
N LEU A 17 1.47 -3.66 6.81
CA LEU A 17 0.66 -2.80 7.68
C LEU A 17 1.26 -2.80 9.08
N VAL A 18 1.40 -1.62 9.69
CA VAL A 18 1.91 -1.49 11.06
C VAL A 18 0.78 -1.55 12.05
N ASN A 19 0.87 -2.52 12.96
CA ASN A 19 -0.02 -2.68 14.10
C ASN A 19 0.65 -2.13 15.37
N THR A 20 0.08 -1.11 15.99
CA THR A 20 0.58 -0.55 17.23
C THR A 20 0.14 -1.40 18.41
N VAL A 21 1.11 -1.97 19.16
CA VAL A 21 0.86 -2.93 20.22
C VAL A 21 1.50 -2.52 21.54
N ASN A 22 1.14 -3.22 22.61
CA ASN A 22 1.84 -3.20 23.91
C ASN A 22 2.71 -4.44 24.09
N THR A 23 3.43 -4.55 25.20
CA THR A 23 4.31 -5.68 25.49
C THR A 23 3.73 -6.68 26.49
N VAL A 24 2.42 -6.58 26.79
CA VAL A 24 1.71 -7.48 27.74
C VAL A 24 0.61 -8.32 27.08
N GLY A 25 0.60 -8.43 25.77
CA GLY A 25 -0.27 -9.36 25.05
C GLY A 25 -1.73 -8.93 24.88
N VAL A 26 -2.08 -7.64 25.06
CA VAL A 26 -3.46 -7.17 25.01
C VAL A 26 -3.74 -6.37 23.73
N MET A 27 -4.73 -6.81 22.95
CA MET A 27 -5.30 -6.10 21.79
C MET A 27 -6.80 -5.87 22.03
N GLY A 28 -7.13 -4.89 22.89
CA GLY A 28 -8.50 -4.67 23.38
C GLY A 28 -9.21 -3.45 22.82
N LYS A 29 -8.51 -2.51 22.17
CA LYS A 29 -9.08 -1.26 21.63
C LYS A 29 -8.34 -0.79 20.38
N GLY A 30 -9.00 0.12 19.62
CA GLY A 30 -8.42 0.78 18.45
C GLY A 30 -7.97 -0.19 17.38
N ILE A 31 -6.97 0.21 16.62
CA ILE A 31 -6.47 -0.56 15.47
C ILE A 31 -5.98 -1.97 15.85
N ALA A 32 -5.41 -2.14 17.05
CA ALA A 32 -4.95 -3.45 17.51
C ALA A 32 -6.10 -4.45 17.67
N LEU A 33 -7.28 -4.00 18.13
CA LEU A 33 -8.46 -4.87 18.21
C LEU A 33 -8.89 -5.36 16.81
N GLU A 34 -8.85 -4.49 15.82
CA GLU A 34 -9.18 -4.88 14.43
C GLU A 34 -8.16 -5.87 13.86
N PHE A 35 -6.87 -5.66 14.11
CA PHE A 35 -5.85 -6.64 13.75
C PHE A 35 -6.06 -8.00 14.44
N LYS A 36 -6.44 -8.01 15.72
CA LYS A 36 -6.80 -9.25 16.43
C LYS A 36 -7.95 -10.00 15.76
N ARG A 37 -9.00 -9.27 15.34
CA ARG A 37 -10.18 -9.84 14.70
C ARG A 37 -9.87 -10.39 13.31
N LEU A 38 -9.04 -9.68 12.54
CA LEU A 38 -8.68 -10.04 11.18
C LEU A 38 -7.61 -11.13 11.11
N TYR A 39 -6.72 -11.16 12.10
CA TYR A 39 -5.57 -12.06 12.15
C TYR A 39 -5.48 -12.78 13.50
N PRO A 40 -6.46 -13.66 13.86
CA PRO A 40 -6.50 -14.31 15.16
C PRO A 40 -5.26 -15.17 15.45
N ARG A 41 -4.69 -15.85 14.43
CA ARG A 41 -3.44 -16.62 14.60
C ARG A 41 -2.25 -15.71 14.94
N MET A 42 -2.14 -14.55 14.31
CA MET A 42 -1.14 -13.54 14.67
C MET A 42 -1.30 -13.08 16.12
N PHE A 43 -2.54 -12.85 16.55
CA PHE A 43 -2.81 -12.45 17.92
C PHE A 43 -2.36 -13.50 18.95
N HIS A 44 -2.60 -14.79 18.73
CA HIS A 44 -2.15 -15.86 19.62
C HIS A 44 -0.62 -15.94 19.70
N GLN A 45 0.07 -15.81 18.58
CA GLN A 45 1.54 -15.77 18.58
C GLN A 45 2.09 -14.53 19.30
N TYR A 46 1.47 -13.37 19.06
CA TYR A 46 1.83 -12.15 19.78
C TYR A 46 1.68 -12.30 21.30
N GLN A 47 0.57 -12.90 21.78
CA GLN A 47 0.38 -13.16 23.22
C GLN A 47 1.51 -14.03 23.77
N HIS A 48 1.82 -15.12 23.09
CA HIS A 48 2.90 -16.01 23.47
C HIS A 48 4.27 -15.32 23.56
N PHE A 49 4.60 -14.43 22.59
CA PHE A 49 5.84 -13.65 22.65
C PHE A 49 5.86 -12.66 23.81
N CYS A 50 4.72 -12.07 24.18
CA CYS A 50 4.62 -11.18 25.31
C CYS A 50 4.76 -11.94 26.64
N GLU A 51 4.09 -13.10 26.79
CA GLU A 51 4.13 -13.95 27.97
C GLU A 51 5.56 -14.44 28.26
N ASN A 52 6.31 -14.75 27.22
CA ASN A 52 7.71 -15.20 27.32
C ASN A 52 8.73 -14.03 27.34
N GLY A 53 8.29 -12.78 27.42
CA GLY A 53 9.19 -11.62 27.46
C GLY A 53 9.99 -11.40 26.17
N GLN A 54 9.62 -12.06 25.08
CA GLN A 54 10.32 -11.98 23.79
C GLN A 54 10.02 -10.68 23.07
N LEU A 55 8.86 -10.06 23.27
CA LEU A 55 8.47 -8.78 22.69
C LEU A 55 8.62 -7.65 23.71
N SER A 56 9.45 -6.67 23.39
CA SER A 56 9.72 -5.50 24.24
C SER A 56 9.77 -4.22 23.38
N ILE A 57 9.83 -3.05 24.04
CA ILE A 57 10.01 -1.78 23.32
C ILE A 57 11.29 -1.86 22.47
N GLY A 58 11.18 -1.43 21.21
CA GLY A 58 12.27 -1.49 20.23
C GLY A 58 12.44 -2.83 19.54
N LYS A 59 11.77 -3.90 19.95
CA LYS A 59 11.70 -5.15 19.19
C LYS A 59 10.47 -5.13 18.30
N LEU A 60 10.68 -5.35 17.00
CA LEU A 60 9.62 -5.42 16.01
C LEU A 60 9.39 -6.87 15.60
N TRP A 61 8.15 -7.24 15.45
CA TRP A 61 7.81 -8.57 14.99
C TRP A 61 6.96 -8.54 13.74
N LEU A 62 7.46 -9.14 12.66
CA LEU A 62 6.78 -9.21 11.36
C LEU A 62 6.06 -10.55 11.21
N TYR A 63 4.73 -10.49 11.18
CA TYR A 63 3.87 -11.62 10.85
C TYR A 63 3.56 -11.59 9.35
N LYS A 64 3.86 -12.69 8.65
CA LYS A 64 3.62 -12.82 7.20
C LYS A 64 2.34 -13.62 6.97
N SER A 65 1.27 -12.94 6.54
CA SER A 65 0.06 -13.60 6.04
C SER A 65 0.04 -13.65 4.51
N PRO A 66 -0.80 -14.48 3.90
CA PRO A 66 -0.90 -14.56 2.44
C PRO A 66 -1.29 -13.24 1.76
N SER A 67 -2.13 -12.44 2.40
CA SER A 67 -2.64 -11.18 1.83
C SER A 67 -1.78 -9.97 2.18
N LYS A 68 -1.47 -9.77 3.46
CA LYS A 68 -0.71 -8.63 3.98
C LYS A 68 0.26 -9.08 5.06
N TRP A 69 1.40 -8.45 5.13
CA TRP A 69 2.31 -8.63 6.26
C TRP A 69 1.97 -7.62 7.36
N ILE A 70 2.03 -8.03 8.60
CA ILE A 70 1.71 -7.19 9.76
C ILE A 70 2.97 -6.99 10.59
N LEU A 71 3.41 -5.74 10.70
CA LEU A 71 4.53 -5.36 11.55
C LEU A 71 3.98 -4.94 12.91
N ASN A 72 4.10 -5.81 13.90
CA ASN A 72 3.74 -5.49 15.27
C ASN A 72 4.82 -4.58 15.88
N PHE A 73 4.39 -3.36 16.20
CA PHE A 73 5.25 -2.25 16.65
C PHE A 73 4.87 -1.86 18.07
N PRO A 74 5.66 -2.22 19.09
CA PRO A 74 5.37 -1.87 20.48
C PRO A 74 5.50 -0.37 20.74
N THR A 75 4.38 0.28 21.00
CA THR A 75 4.29 1.71 21.34
C THR A 75 4.06 1.93 22.83
N LYS A 76 3.78 0.85 23.58
CA LYS A 76 3.49 0.88 25.03
C LYS A 76 4.09 -0.34 25.70
N LYS A 77 4.49 -0.19 26.98
CA LYS A 77 4.78 -1.34 27.84
C LYS A 77 3.48 -2.02 28.30
N ASN A 78 2.54 -1.24 28.84
CA ASN A 78 1.25 -1.75 29.28
C ASN A 78 0.12 -0.99 28.55
N TRP A 79 -0.97 -1.65 28.24
CA TRP A 79 -2.12 -1.07 27.54
C TRP A 79 -2.79 0.10 28.29
N ARG A 80 -2.67 0.13 29.63
CA ARG A 80 -3.20 1.21 30.50
C ARG A 80 -2.35 2.48 30.47
N ASN A 81 -1.07 2.36 30.09
CA ASN A 81 -0.14 3.48 30.12
C ASN A 81 -0.23 4.31 28.82
N LYS A 82 0.23 5.56 28.90
CA LYS A 82 0.45 6.38 27.71
C LYS A 82 1.65 5.86 26.91
N SER A 83 1.66 6.13 25.62
CA SER A 83 2.85 5.98 24.79
C SER A 83 3.91 7.02 25.19
N LYS A 84 5.17 6.73 24.89
CA LYS A 84 6.27 7.68 25.06
C LYS A 84 6.97 7.84 23.73
N ILE A 85 7.46 9.04 23.47
CA ILE A 85 8.11 9.36 22.20
C ILE A 85 9.37 8.52 21.99
N GLU A 86 10.11 8.24 23.06
CA GLU A 86 11.31 7.41 23.07
C GLU A 86 11.01 5.97 22.61
N TYR A 87 9.80 5.45 22.90
CA TYR A 87 9.40 4.12 22.46
C TYR A 87 9.21 4.07 20.94
N LEU A 88 8.67 5.16 20.39
CA LEU A 88 8.49 5.29 18.94
C LEU A 88 9.84 5.43 18.26
N GLU A 89 10.72 6.25 18.81
CA GLU A 89 12.04 6.52 18.26
C GLU A 89 12.89 5.24 18.14
N VAL A 90 12.98 4.48 19.23
CA VAL A 90 13.69 3.19 19.24
C VAL A 90 13.07 2.19 18.23
N GLY A 91 11.76 2.14 18.16
CA GLY A 91 11.07 1.27 17.20
C GLY A 91 11.29 1.70 15.75
N LEU A 92 11.24 3.00 15.45
CA LEU A 92 11.49 3.54 14.11
C LEU A 92 12.96 3.32 13.68
N GLN A 93 13.89 3.54 14.58
CA GLN A 93 15.30 3.23 14.34
C GLN A 93 15.47 1.75 13.99
N LYS A 94 14.86 0.86 14.78
CA LYS A 94 14.90 -0.59 14.53
C LYS A 94 14.28 -0.98 13.21
N PHE A 95 13.22 -0.31 12.80
CA PHE A 95 12.60 -0.49 11.49
C PHE A 95 13.57 -0.12 10.36
N VAL A 96 14.17 1.06 10.44
CA VAL A 96 15.13 1.57 9.44
C VAL A 96 16.36 0.65 9.30
N GLU A 97 16.84 0.09 10.39
CA GLU A 97 17.96 -0.86 10.38
C GLU A 97 17.63 -2.20 9.69
N ASN A 98 16.35 -2.62 9.75
CA ASN A 98 15.98 -4.00 9.41
C ASN A 98 15.04 -4.17 8.23
N TYR A 99 14.38 -3.13 7.72
CA TYR A 99 13.33 -3.26 6.69
C TYR A 99 13.81 -3.98 5.43
N ARG A 100 15.08 -3.76 5.01
CA ARG A 100 15.68 -4.42 3.84
C ARG A 100 15.84 -5.92 4.08
N ARG A 101 16.41 -6.30 5.22
CA ARG A 101 16.61 -7.69 5.62
C ARG A 101 15.27 -8.43 5.75
N LEU A 102 14.23 -7.75 6.18
CA LEU A 102 12.87 -8.29 6.28
C LEU A 102 12.14 -8.37 4.93
N GLY A 103 12.72 -7.83 3.85
CA GLY A 103 12.11 -7.83 2.51
C GLY A 103 10.91 -6.88 2.39
N ILE A 104 10.91 -5.78 3.16
CA ILE A 104 9.84 -4.78 3.16
C ILE A 104 10.10 -3.78 2.03
N THR A 105 9.21 -3.77 1.03
CA THR A 105 9.28 -2.89 -0.14
C THR A 105 8.30 -1.72 -0.08
N SER A 106 7.25 -1.85 0.74
CA SER A 106 6.29 -0.78 1.03
C SER A 106 5.65 -1.01 2.39
N VAL A 107 5.35 0.07 3.12
CA VAL A 107 4.82 -0.01 4.49
C VAL A 107 3.80 1.09 4.76
N SER A 108 2.77 0.77 5.53
CA SER A 108 1.75 1.69 6.01
C SER A 108 1.76 1.81 7.51
N PHE A 109 1.88 3.02 7.98
CA PHE A 109 1.83 3.37 9.39
C PHE A 109 0.51 4.06 9.73
N PRO A 110 -0.09 3.79 10.88
CA PRO A 110 -1.03 4.72 11.50
C PRO A 110 -0.26 5.88 12.14
N GLU A 111 -0.96 6.88 12.65
CA GLU A 111 -0.38 7.89 13.55
C GLU A 111 0.08 7.20 14.85
N LEU A 112 1.38 6.89 14.93
CA LEU A 112 1.94 6.09 16.01
C LEU A 112 1.69 6.73 17.39
N GLY A 113 1.05 5.99 18.29
CA GLY A 113 0.89 6.39 19.69
C GLY A 113 -0.04 7.58 19.95
N THR A 114 -0.77 8.10 18.96
CA THR A 114 -1.61 9.30 19.11
C THR A 114 -2.99 8.98 19.70
N GLY A 115 -3.70 7.99 19.23
CA GLY A 115 -5.03 7.63 19.71
C GLY A 115 -5.04 7.28 21.21
N ASN A 116 -5.19 6.01 21.55
CA ASN A 116 -5.12 5.53 22.96
C ASN A 116 -3.73 5.74 23.61
N GLY A 117 -2.73 6.17 22.86
CA GLY A 117 -1.38 6.49 23.34
C GLY A 117 -1.24 7.89 23.90
N GLY A 118 -2.06 8.82 23.47
CA GLY A 118 -2.15 10.18 23.98
C GLY A 118 -1.01 11.11 23.56
N LEU A 119 -0.19 10.76 22.55
CA LEU A 119 0.82 11.64 21.96
C LEU A 119 0.16 12.61 20.97
N ASN A 120 0.77 13.79 20.81
CA ASN A 120 0.32 14.77 19.84
C ASN A 120 0.95 14.49 18.48
N TRP A 121 0.09 14.39 17.43
CA TRP A 121 0.55 14.10 16.10
C TRP A 121 1.50 15.16 15.54
N ASP A 122 1.05 16.41 15.48
CA ASP A 122 1.79 17.47 14.80
C ASP A 122 3.07 17.90 15.53
N ARG A 123 3.01 17.91 16.87
CA ARG A 123 4.11 18.43 17.70
C ARG A 123 5.15 17.36 18.05
N GLU A 124 4.74 16.11 18.20
CA GLU A 124 5.61 15.05 18.74
C GLU A 124 5.89 13.94 17.73
N VAL A 125 4.83 13.37 17.14
CA VAL A 125 4.96 12.11 16.38
C VAL A 125 5.39 12.33 14.95
N ARG A 126 4.76 13.29 14.25
CA ARG A 126 5.07 13.59 12.85
C ARG A 126 6.54 13.94 12.62
N PRO A 127 7.17 14.84 13.40
CA PRO A 127 8.58 15.17 13.20
C PRO A 127 9.50 13.95 13.33
N ILE A 128 9.22 13.09 14.29
CA ILE A 128 10.02 11.87 14.50
C ILE A 128 9.81 10.86 13.37
N MET A 129 8.58 10.63 12.94
CA MET A 129 8.31 9.75 11.81
C MET A 129 8.98 10.26 10.53
N GLU A 130 8.91 11.55 10.25
CA GLU A 130 9.59 12.17 9.10
C GLU A 130 11.11 12.02 9.19
N LYS A 131 11.72 12.26 10.36
CA LYS A 131 13.16 12.09 10.61
C LYS A 131 13.67 10.71 10.17
N TYR A 132 12.95 9.65 10.53
CA TYR A 132 13.38 8.28 10.27
C TYR A 132 12.95 7.75 8.91
N LEU A 133 11.76 8.12 8.42
CA LEU A 133 11.13 7.46 7.28
C LEU A 133 11.34 8.18 5.95
N SER A 134 11.61 9.51 5.96
CA SER A 134 11.72 10.31 4.73
C SER A 134 12.86 9.88 3.81
N LYS A 135 13.95 9.37 4.38
CA LYS A 135 15.17 8.96 3.66
C LYS A 135 15.09 7.53 3.10
N LEU A 136 14.02 6.81 3.38
CA LEU A 136 13.90 5.44 2.94
C LEU A 136 13.55 5.36 1.44
N PRO A 137 14.26 4.51 0.66
CA PRO A 137 14.00 4.32 -0.77
C PRO A 137 12.80 3.39 -1.03
N ILE A 138 11.87 3.30 -0.08
CA ILE A 138 10.63 2.55 -0.19
C ILE A 138 9.44 3.48 -0.02
N ARG A 139 8.25 3.04 -0.43
CA ARG A 139 7.02 3.80 -0.20
C ARG A 139 6.53 3.60 1.22
N VAL A 140 6.38 4.74 1.90
CA VAL A 140 5.86 4.81 3.26
C VAL A 140 4.54 5.59 3.21
N TYR A 141 3.45 4.94 3.57
CA TYR A 141 2.15 5.58 3.72
C TYR A 141 1.92 5.89 5.18
N ILE A 142 1.46 7.09 5.48
CA ILE A 142 1.00 7.46 6.82
C ILE A 142 -0.49 7.77 6.73
N HIS A 143 -1.28 6.98 7.43
CA HIS A 143 -2.73 7.09 7.46
C HIS A 143 -3.14 8.04 8.59
N LEU A 144 -3.58 9.24 8.20
CA LEU A 144 -4.07 10.26 9.13
C LEU A 144 -5.49 9.92 9.57
N TYR A 145 -5.74 10.04 10.87
CA TYR A 145 -7.06 9.87 11.43
C TYR A 145 -7.98 10.99 10.93
N ASN A 146 -9.11 10.60 10.34
CA ASN A 146 -10.14 11.53 9.92
C ASN A 146 -11.44 11.22 10.68
N LYS A 147 -11.88 12.16 11.52
CA LYS A 147 -13.13 12.03 12.29
C LYS A 147 -14.36 11.93 11.40
N ASP A 148 -14.31 12.52 10.20
CA ASP A 148 -15.43 12.52 9.24
C ASP A 148 -15.55 11.18 8.49
N ASN A 149 -14.49 10.40 8.44
CA ASN A 149 -14.50 9.02 7.98
C ASN A 149 -14.88 8.10 9.16
N GLN A 150 -16.11 8.21 9.64
CA GLN A 150 -16.67 7.20 10.56
C GLN A 150 -16.57 5.83 9.89
N GLY A 151 -15.56 5.07 10.22
CA GLY A 151 -15.32 3.75 9.67
C GLY A 151 -14.12 3.60 8.75
N ALA A 152 -13.28 4.62 8.54
CA ALA A 152 -12.08 4.48 7.71
C ALA A 152 -11.01 3.58 8.35
N GLU A 153 -10.88 3.62 9.67
CA GLU A 153 -10.14 2.62 10.45
C GLU A 153 -11.02 1.39 10.78
N TYR A 154 -12.32 1.51 10.57
CA TYR A 154 -13.38 0.64 11.07
C TYR A 154 -14.31 0.20 9.95
N MET A 155 -13.76 -0.33 8.87
CA MET A 155 -14.54 -1.29 8.10
C MET A 155 -14.99 -2.38 9.09
N THR A 156 -16.25 -2.81 9.01
CA THR A 156 -16.67 -3.96 9.80
C THR A 156 -15.71 -5.11 9.53
N VAL A 157 -15.42 -5.93 10.54
CA VAL A 157 -14.55 -7.11 10.39
C VAL A 157 -14.93 -7.91 9.16
N LYS A 158 -16.23 -8.06 8.91
CA LYS A 158 -16.79 -8.76 7.74
C LYS A 158 -16.39 -8.10 6.42
N GLU A 159 -16.53 -6.79 6.30
CA GLU A 159 -16.15 -6.05 5.08
C GLU A 159 -14.64 -6.10 4.83
N THR A 160 -13.84 -5.97 5.88
CA THR A 160 -12.38 -6.08 5.76
C THR A 160 -11.95 -7.51 5.43
N GLN A 161 -12.61 -8.53 5.98
CA GLN A 161 -12.37 -9.93 5.62
C GLN A 161 -12.74 -10.21 4.17
N ILE A 162 -13.92 -9.74 3.73
CA ILE A 162 -14.34 -9.85 2.33
C ILE A 162 -13.30 -9.17 1.43
N TRP A 163 -12.87 -7.96 1.79
CA TRP A 163 -11.86 -7.23 1.03
C TRP A 163 -10.50 -7.93 1.01
N LEU A 164 -10.03 -8.47 2.13
CA LEU A 164 -8.76 -9.22 2.20
C LEU A 164 -8.83 -10.53 1.41
N ASN A 165 -9.96 -11.22 1.46
CA ASN A 165 -10.18 -12.48 0.72
C ASN A 165 -10.42 -12.24 -0.78
N SER A 166 -10.93 -11.05 -1.13
CA SER A 166 -11.07 -10.61 -2.53
C SER A 166 -9.77 -10.08 -3.13
N GLN A 167 -8.63 -10.10 -2.37
CA GLN A 167 -7.32 -9.75 -2.90
C GLN A 167 -6.78 -10.93 -3.71
N PRO A 168 -6.97 -10.93 -5.03
CA PRO A 168 -6.50 -12.04 -5.85
C PRO A 168 -4.99 -12.06 -5.86
N SER A 169 -4.44 -13.19 -6.22
CA SER A 169 -3.11 -13.23 -6.78
C SER A 169 -3.07 -12.18 -7.88
N LEU A 170 -2.15 -11.23 -7.75
CA LEU A 170 -2.05 -10.08 -8.65
C LEU A 170 -1.98 -10.58 -10.09
N LEU A 171 -2.82 -10.02 -10.96
CA LEU A 171 -2.81 -10.32 -12.38
C LEU A 171 -1.39 -10.23 -12.95
N SER A 172 -1.05 -11.15 -13.79
CA SER A 172 0.18 -11.07 -14.59
C SER A 172 0.08 -9.87 -15.56
N TYR A 173 1.20 -9.38 -16.02
CA TYR A 173 1.21 -8.32 -17.04
C TYR A 173 0.39 -8.70 -18.28
N LEU A 174 0.47 -9.96 -18.72
CA LEU A 174 -0.27 -10.42 -19.91
C LEU A 174 -1.79 -10.36 -19.71
N GLU A 175 -2.27 -10.74 -18.54
CA GLU A 175 -3.70 -10.64 -18.20
C GLU A 175 -4.15 -9.19 -18.17
N VAL A 176 -3.35 -8.29 -17.57
CA VAL A 176 -3.66 -6.85 -17.54
C VAL A 176 -3.65 -6.25 -18.94
N LEU A 177 -2.70 -6.62 -19.79
CA LEU A 177 -2.65 -6.16 -21.17
C LEU A 177 -3.89 -6.61 -21.97
N GLN A 178 -4.36 -7.84 -21.74
CA GLN A 178 -5.60 -8.34 -22.38
C GLN A 178 -6.82 -7.55 -21.90
N GLU A 179 -6.97 -7.33 -20.60
CA GLU A 179 -8.07 -6.53 -20.04
C GLU A 179 -8.01 -5.06 -20.52
N LEU A 180 -6.81 -4.48 -20.61
CA LEU A 180 -6.62 -3.12 -21.12
C LEU A 180 -7.03 -3.02 -22.59
N ARG A 181 -6.64 -3.97 -23.43
CA ARG A 181 -7.06 -4.02 -24.83
C ARG A 181 -8.57 -4.15 -24.97
N LYS A 182 -9.18 -5.04 -24.20
CA LYS A 182 -10.63 -5.21 -24.16
C LYS A 182 -11.32 -3.89 -23.73
N GLY A 183 -10.85 -3.25 -22.68
CA GLY A 183 -11.37 -1.97 -22.19
C GLY A 183 -11.30 -0.88 -23.27
N LEU A 184 -10.14 -0.70 -23.92
CA LEU A 184 -9.94 0.27 -24.99
C LEU A 184 -10.74 -0.05 -26.27
N THR A 185 -11.05 -1.32 -26.52
CA THR A 185 -11.95 -1.70 -27.62
C THR A 185 -13.40 -1.37 -27.31
N THR A 186 -13.82 -1.58 -26.04
CA THR A 186 -15.20 -1.33 -25.58
C THR A 186 -15.46 0.16 -25.36
N HIS A 187 -14.48 0.87 -24.81
CA HIS A 187 -14.53 2.30 -24.52
C HIS A 187 -13.30 2.98 -25.16
N PRO A 188 -13.35 3.24 -26.49
CA PRO A 188 -12.22 3.84 -27.19
C PRO A 188 -11.98 5.27 -26.73
N ILE A 189 -10.70 5.62 -26.62
CA ILE A 189 -10.25 6.96 -26.28
C ILE A 189 -9.80 7.65 -27.57
N PRO A 190 -10.28 8.85 -27.90
CA PRO A 190 -9.84 9.60 -29.07
C PRO A 190 -8.31 9.76 -29.08
N GLY A 191 -7.69 9.44 -30.20
CA GLY A 191 -6.23 9.52 -30.38
C GLY A 191 -5.44 8.34 -29.82
N VAL A 192 -6.10 7.30 -29.31
CA VAL A 192 -5.47 6.06 -28.83
C VAL A 192 -5.84 4.89 -29.71
N TYR A 193 -4.85 4.24 -30.29
CA TYR A 193 -5.05 3.16 -31.26
C TYR A 193 -4.34 1.88 -30.82
N LEU A 194 -5.01 0.75 -30.96
CA LEU A 194 -4.43 -0.56 -30.71
C LEU A 194 -3.86 -1.15 -32.01
N PRO A 195 -2.59 -1.59 -32.01
CA PRO A 195 -2.04 -2.28 -33.20
C PRO A 195 -2.81 -3.58 -33.47
N SER A 196 -3.00 -3.89 -34.72
CA SER A 196 -3.76 -5.06 -35.21
C SER A 196 -3.08 -6.39 -34.87
N SER A 197 -1.76 -6.42 -34.70
CA SER A 197 -0.99 -7.60 -34.30
C SER A 197 -0.02 -7.27 -33.15
N ILE A 198 0.13 -8.19 -32.19
CA ILE A 198 1.16 -8.11 -31.14
C ILE A 198 2.31 -9.03 -31.56
N HIS A 199 3.44 -8.44 -31.94
CA HIS A 199 4.68 -9.19 -32.05
C HIS A 199 5.29 -9.41 -30.66
N GLU A 200 6.07 -10.47 -30.49
CA GLU A 200 6.74 -10.75 -29.22
C GLU A 200 8.00 -9.89 -29.04
N GLY A 201 8.18 -9.35 -27.84
CA GLY A 201 9.36 -8.57 -27.46
C GLY A 201 9.04 -7.38 -26.55
N PRO A 202 9.95 -6.99 -25.66
CA PRO A 202 9.69 -5.91 -24.69
C PRO A 202 9.53 -4.54 -25.35
N MET A 203 10.21 -4.27 -26.45
CA MET A 203 10.13 -3.01 -27.20
C MET A 203 9.02 -3.00 -28.25
N THR A 204 8.17 -4.01 -28.28
CA THR A 204 7.04 -4.05 -29.20
C THR A 204 6.05 -2.94 -28.89
N GLN A 205 5.61 -2.24 -29.92
CA GLN A 205 4.58 -1.20 -29.84
C GLN A 205 3.25 -1.82 -29.40
N ALA A 206 2.73 -1.37 -28.26
CA ALA A 206 1.52 -1.91 -27.66
C ALA A 206 0.31 -0.99 -27.84
N ILE A 207 0.53 0.33 -27.83
CA ILE A 207 -0.50 1.36 -28.03
C ILE A 207 0.11 2.49 -28.85
N HIS A 208 -0.59 2.92 -29.87
CA HIS A 208 -0.24 4.11 -30.66
C HIS A 208 -1.04 5.30 -30.15
N VAL A 209 -0.39 6.40 -29.89
CA VAL A 209 -1.00 7.64 -29.38
C VAL A 209 -0.79 8.77 -30.37
N LYS A 210 -1.89 9.38 -30.79
CA LYS A 210 -1.93 10.63 -31.56
C LYS A 210 -2.78 11.65 -30.83
N HIS A 211 -2.13 12.56 -30.11
CA HIS A 211 -2.81 13.51 -29.26
C HIS A 211 -2.08 14.86 -29.25
N ASN A 212 -2.81 15.98 -29.37
CA ASN A 212 -2.27 17.33 -29.28
C ASN A 212 -0.97 17.56 -30.09
N SER A 213 -0.94 17.17 -31.36
CA SER A 213 0.24 17.24 -32.24
C SER A 213 1.40 16.32 -31.86
N THR A 214 1.22 15.42 -30.90
CA THR A 214 2.17 14.35 -30.57
C THR A 214 1.78 13.06 -31.28
N ASP A 215 2.79 12.30 -31.73
CA ASP A 215 2.62 10.99 -32.36
C ASP A 215 3.71 10.07 -31.81
N TYR A 216 3.32 9.10 -30.98
CA TYR A 216 4.27 8.19 -30.33
C TYR A 216 3.64 6.83 -30.01
N TYR A 217 4.48 5.88 -29.64
CA TYR A 217 4.06 4.55 -29.24
C TYR A 217 4.44 4.29 -27.80
N LEU A 218 3.47 3.72 -27.05
CA LEU A 218 3.76 3.05 -25.78
C LEU A 218 4.19 1.62 -26.11
N THR A 219 5.32 1.23 -25.59
CA THR A 219 5.84 -0.13 -25.73
C THR A 219 5.27 -1.07 -24.68
N ARG A 220 5.45 -2.37 -24.88
CA ARG A 220 5.13 -3.36 -23.83
C ARG A 220 5.93 -3.12 -22.56
N PHE A 221 7.16 -2.65 -22.68
CA PHE A 221 8.01 -2.30 -21.56
C PHE A 221 7.41 -1.16 -20.73
N ASP A 222 6.95 -0.09 -21.36
CA ASP A 222 6.33 1.06 -20.67
C ASP A 222 5.09 0.64 -19.87
N LEU A 223 4.27 -0.24 -20.43
CA LEU A 223 3.07 -0.73 -19.78
C LEU A 223 3.40 -1.72 -18.64
N ASP A 224 4.42 -2.58 -18.82
CA ASP A 224 4.85 -3.53 -17.80
C ASP A 224 5.46 -2.81 -16.58
N GLU A 225 6.33 -1.83 -16.79
CA GLU A 225 6.89 -0.98 -15.74
C GLU A 225 5.79 -0.28 -14.93
N THR A 226 4.79 0.28 -15.63
CA THR A 226 3.64 0.91 -14.98
C THR A 226 2.83 -0.10 -14.16
N TRP A 227 2.55 -1.27 -14.74
CA TRP A 227 1.84 -2.34 -14.02
C TRP A 227 2.64 -2.82 -12.81
N ASN A 228 3.94 -3.02 -12.96
CA ASN A 228 4.82 -3.40 -11.85
C ASN A 228 4.80 -2.35 -10.73
N SER A 229 4.81 -1.07 -11.09
CA SER A 229 4.67 0.02 -10.11
C SER A 229 3.32 -0.03 -9.39
N LEU A 230 2.21 -0.12 -10.12
CA LEU A 230 0.86 -0.24 -9.55
C LEU A 230 0.71 -1.51 -8.71
N ARG A 231 1.18 -2.65 -9.20
CA ARG A 231 1.11 -3.94 -8.53
C ARG A 231 1.85 -3.94 -7.19
N ASN A 232 3.05 -3.37 -7.17
CA ASN A 232 3.93 -3.40 -6.00
C ASN A 232 3.55 -2.35 -4.95
N SER A 233 3.07 -1.18 -5.38
CA SER A 233 2.82 -0.04 -4.49
C SER A 233 1.33 0.30 -4.32
N GLY A 234 0.50 -0.14 -5.25
CA GLY A 234 -0.92 0.21 -5.31
C GLY A 234 -1.20 1.60 -5.85
N ILE A 235 -0.18 2.42 -6.11
CA ILE A 235 -0.32 3.75 -6.72
C ILE A 235 0.77 3.99 -7.76
N LEU A 236 0.43 4.78 -8.78
CA LEU A 236 1.40 5.28 -9.76
C LEU A 236 1.71 6.74 -9.45
N LEU A 237 2.92 7.00 -9.03
CA LEU A 237 3.39 8.36 -8.78
C LEU A 237 3.95 8.99 -10.06
N PRO A 238 3.99 10.34 -10.17
CA PRO A 238 4.52 11.02 -11.35
C PRO A 238 5.91 10.54 -11.78
N ILE A 239 6.79 10.26 -10.84
CA ILE A 239 8.16 9.74 -11.11
C ILE A 239 8.18 8.34 -11.72
N ASN A 240 7.08 7.61 -11.70
CA ASN A 240 6.98 6.25 -12.23
C ASN A 240 6.26 6.19 -13.59
N TYR A 241 5.95 7.35 -14.18
CA TYR A 241 5.43 7.38 -15.54
C TYR A 241 6.54 7.08 -16.54
N PRO A 242 6.22 6.44 -17.69
CA PRO A 242 7.19 6.28 -18.77
C PRO A 242 7.75 7.63 -19.22
N GLY A 243 9.04 7.68 -19.51
CA GLY A 243 9.71 8.93 -19.94
C GLY A 243 9.09 9.56 -21.19
N ILE A 244 8.45 8.76 -22.05
CA ILE A 244 7.72 9.27 -23.23
C ILE A 244 6.49 10.09 -22.82
N ILE A 245 5.84 9.76 -21.73
CA ILE A 245 4.68 10.51 -21.18
C ILE A 245 5.14 11.84 -20.60
N GLU A 246 6.24 11.82 -19.85
CA GLU A 246 6.85 13.03 -19.30
C GLU A 246 7.28 13.99 -20.42
N LYS A 247 7.96 13.47 -21.44
CA LYS A 247 8.43 14.25 -22.60
C LYS A 247 7.29 14.94 -23.35
N ASN A 248 6.14 14.29 -23.50
CA ASN A 248 4.98 14.81 -24.23
C ASN A 248 3.96 15.51 -23.32
N ASN A 249 4.15 15.52 -22.00
CA ASN A 249 3.23 16.04 -21.00
C ASN A 249 1.80 15.46 -21.08
N ASP A 250 1.67 14.18 -21.48
CA ASP A 250 0.41 13.49 -21.73
C ASP A 250 -0.10 12.68 -20.51
N TYR A 251 0.11 13.17 -19.30
CA TYR A 251 -0.28 12.48 -18.06
C TYR A 251 -1.76 12.16 -17.98
N ASP A 252 -2.63 13.11 -18.37
CA ASP A 252 -4.07 12.90 -18.28
C ASP A 252 -4.56 11.85 -19.27
N LEU A 253 -4.06 11.84 -20.50
CA LEU A 253 -4.38 10.81 -21.48
C LEU A 253 -3.87 9.44 -21.03
N TYR A 254 -2.66 9.38 -20.50
CA TYR A 254 -2.11 8.14 -19.96
C TYR A 254 -2.93 7.60 -18.78
N ASN A 255 -3.37 8.47 -17.90
CA ASN A 255 -4.28 8.10 -16.82
C ASN A 255 -5.61 7.56 -17.36
N GLN A 256 -6.20 8.18 -18.38
CA GLN A 256 -7.42 7.70 -19.03
C GLN A 256 -7.24 6.31 -19.63
N ILE A 257 -6.10 6.01 -20.25
CA ILE A 257 -5.78 4.68 -20.77
C ILE A 257 -5.86 3.64 -19.66
N TRP A 258 -5.21 3.87 -18.51
CA TRP A 258 -5.22 2.94 -17.40
C TRP A 258 -6.56 2.86 -16.67
N MET A 259 -7.33 3.95 -16.61
CA MET A 259 -8.67 3.97 -16.02
C MET A 259 -9.72 3.23 -16.86
N ASN A 260 -9.38 2.78 -18.07
CA ASN A 260 -10.20 1.80 -18.81
C ASN A 260 -10.27 0.44 -18.07
N LEU A 261 -9.36 0.17 -17.16
CA LEU A 261 -9.43 -0.97 -16.28
C LEU A 261 -10.32 -0.63 -15.08
N ASN A 262 -11.37 -1.39 -14.83
CA ASN A 262 -12.34 -1.14 -13.75
C ASN A 262 -11.73 -1.18 -12.34
N PHE A 263 -10.52 -1.74 -12.20
CA PHE A 263 -9.76 -1.82 -10.97
C PHE A 263 -8.68 -0.72 -10.83
N ILE A 264 -8.57 0.18 -11.82
CA ILE A 264 -7.73 1.38 -11.73
C ILE A 264 -8.63 2.61 -11.58
N THR A 265 -8.28 3.50 -10.67
CA THR A 265 -9.01 4.75 -10.46
C THR A 265 -8.04 5.86 -10.12
N LYS A 266 -8.49 7.10 -10.27
CA LYS A 266 -7.78 8.29 -9.83
C LYS A 266 -8.03 8.53 -8.36
N THR A 267 -7.01 8.89 -7.60
CA THR A 267 -7.13 9.31 -6.20
C THR A 267 -6.19 10.46 -5.93
N THR A 268 -6.48 11.19 -4.88
CA THR A 268 -5.67 12.33 -4.48
C THR A 268 -4.83 11.95 -3.27
N ILE A 269 -3.54 12.23 -3.33
CA ILE A 269 -2.61 12.01 -2.22
C ILE A 269 -1.96 13.32 -1.81
N SER A 270 -1.61 13.43 -0.53
CA SER A 270 -0.76 14.50 -0.02
C SER A 270 0.65 13.98 0.23
N SER A 271 1.64 14.61 -0.39
CA SER A 271 3.05 14.28 -0.22
C SER A 271 3.84 15.58 -0.01
N HIS A 272 4.58 15.69 1.10
CA HIS A 272 5.34 16.89 1.45
C HIS A 272 4.53 18.20 1.40
N GLY A 273 3.28 18.16 1.85
CA GLY A 273 2.37 19.31 1.84
C GLY A 273 1.75 19.64 0.47
N GLN A 274 2.10 18.91 -0.59
CA GLN A 274 1.50 19.06 -1.92
C GLN A 274 0.42 18.00 -2.15
N ILE A 275 -0.73 18.44 -2.64
CA ILE A 275 -1.84 17.57 -3.07
C ILE A 275 -1.62 17.21 -4.53
N ARG A 276 -1.66 15.92 -4.86
CA ARG A 276 -1.47 15.40 -6.23
C ARG A 276 -2.45 14.29 -6.54
N ASP A 277 -2.97 14.32 -7.75
CA ASP A 277 -3.74 13.21 -8.30
C ASP A 277 -2.81 12.11 -8.80
N VAL A 278 -3.16 10.87 -8.50
CA VAL A 278 -2.39 9.68 -8.88
C VAL A 278 -3.33 8.53 -9.26
N LEU A 279 -2.85 7.61 -10.09
CA LEU A 279 -3.55 6.35 -10.33
C LEU A 279 -3.45 5.44 -9.10
N PHE A 280 -4.55 4.81 -8.76
CA PHE A 280 -4.69 3.93 -7.61
C PHE A 280 -5.26 2.57 -8.04
N LEU A 281 -4.60 1.50 -7.63
CA LEU A 281 -5.04 0.13 -7.89
C LEU A 281 -6.11 -0.30 -6.86
N ARG A 282 -7.34 -0.46 -7.33
CA ARG A 282 -8.47 -0.99 -6.57
C ARG A 282 -8.38 -2.50 -6.49
N LYS A 283 -7.63 -3.01 -5.53
CA LYS A 283 -7.43 -4.46 -5.35
C LYS A 283 -8.72 -5.23 -5.07
N ASP A 284 -9.72 -4.54 -4.51
CA ASP A 284 -11.07 -5.06 -4.29
C ASP A 284 -11.89 -5.28 -5.58
N ARG A 285 -11.43 -4.76 -6.71
CA ARG A 285 -12.08 -4.90 -8.03
C ARG A 285 -11.29 -5.76 -9.01
N LEU A 286 -10.13 -6.27 -8.62
CA LEU A 286 -9.39 -7.19 -9.46
C LEU A 286 -10.21 -8.46 -9.71
N PRO A 287 -10.15 -9.05 -10.91
CA PRO A 287 -10.78 -10.33 -11.18
C PRO A 287 -10.30 -11.40 -10.21
N SER A 288 -11.20 -12.16 -9.63
CA SER A 288 -10.83 -13.26 -8.72
C SER A 288 -10.23 -14.41 -9.53
N THR A 289 -8.97 -14.74 -9.24
CA THR A 289 -8.38 -16.01 -9.68
C THR A 289 -8.75 -17.11 -8.67
N PRO A 290 -9.00 -18.37 -9.11
CA PRO A 290 -9.24 -19.47 -8.18
C PRO A 290 -8.06 -19.62 -7.22
N SER A 291 -8.37 -19.65 -5.92
CA SER A 291 -7.39 -19.71 -4.85
C SER A 291 -6.54 -20.99 -4.93
N GLN A 292 -5.26 -20.83 -5.20
CA GLN A 292 -4.27 -21.84 -4.82
C GLN A 292 -3.87 -21.59 -3.36
N THR A 293 -4.29 -22.49 -2.50
CA THR A 293 -3.86 -22.60 -1.11
C THR A 293 -2.35 -22.76 -1.06
N ARG A 294 -1.61 -21.81 -0.54
CA ARG A 294 -0.17 -21.93 -0.29
C ARG A 294 0.15 -21.92 1.19
N ILE A 295 0.87 -22.96 1.54
CA ILE A 295 1.43 -23.33 2.82
C ILE A 295 2.34 -22.25 3.41
N GLU A 296 2.21 -22.05 4.72
CA GLU A 296 3.01 -21.16 5.56
C GLU A 296 4.50 -21.53 5.50
N GLN A 297 5.36 -20.58 5.26
CA GLN A 297 6.77 -20.67 5.62
C GLN A 297 7.03 -19.82 6.85
N LEU A 298 7.27 -20.49 7.96
CA LEU A 298 7.95 -19.97 9.14
C LEU A 298 9.42 -19.74 8.81
N VAL A 299 9.91 -18.51 8.95
CA VAL A 299 11.32 -18.19 9.10
C VAL A 299 11.48 -17.24 10.28
#